data_4ea72b729d4f5957b7daeb3978cb1a92
#
_entry.id   4ea72b729d4f5957b7daeb3978cb1a92
#
_cell.length_a   1.000
_cell.length_b   1.000
_cell.length_c   1.000
_cell.angle_alpha   90.00
_cell.angle_beta   90.00
_cell.angle_gamma   90.00
#
_symmetry.space_group_name_H-M   'P 1'
#
loop_
_entity.id
_entity.type
_entity.pdbx_description
1 polymer ?
#
loop_
_entity_poly.entity_id
_entity_poly.type
_entity_poly.pdbx_seq_one_letter_code
_entity_poly.pdbx_strand_id
1 'polypeptide(L)'
;MKSPRNRTLRPHRERGAALAVGLILLLVLTILAIANLSTSTLDLRMAANAMFTTNAFEATERGIDIAIQTNVPDTTKTTVTVPLTAASGTNGDAYTYTIRFNAANGVTAVPSGGFSLGSGVGFNAFHFDVSSTGAAASSSTTTATQSYYVVGPSG
;
A
#
# COMPACT_ATOMS: atom_id res chain seq x y z
N MET A 1 63.30 -67.89 -24.96
CA MET A 1 62.07 -67.31 -24.33
C MET A 1 62.36 -65.89 -23.91
N LYS A 2 61.75 -64.84 -24.60
CA LYS A 2 61.89 -63.41 -24.28
C LYS A 2 60.68 -62.98 -23.51
N SER A 3 60.87 -62.52 -22.25
CA SER A 3 59.83 -61.99 -21.38
C SER A 3 59.30 -60.63 -21.91
N PRO A 4 57.97 -60.38 -21.92
CA PRO A 4 57.41 -59.08 -22.33
C PRO A 4 57.66 -58.03 -21.25
N ARG A 5 58.30 -56.92 -21.63
CA ARG A 5 58.48 -55.75 -20.81
C ARG A 5 57.09 -55.04 -20.64
N ASN A 6 56.51 -55.11 -19.45
CA ASN A 6 55.39 -54.30 -19.06
C ASN A 6 55.81 -52.80 -19.01
N ARG A 7 55.35 -52.02 -19.99
CA ARG A 7 55.41 -50.53 -19.94
C ARG A 7 54.33 -50.06 -19.01
N THR A 8 54.69 -49.71 -17.83
CA THR A 8 53.84 -48.89 -16.93
C THR A 8 53.70 -47.53 -17.54
N LEU A 9 52.50 -47.21 -18.08
CA LEU A 9 52.10 -45.88 -18.50
C LEU A 9 52.06 -45.02 -17.25
N ARG A 10 52.92 -44.04 -17.14
CA ARG A 10 52.89 -43.04 -16.06
C ARG A 10 51.72 -42.10 -16.27
N PRO A 11 50.75 -41.96 -15.33
CA PRO A 11 49.70 -40.94 -15.41
C PRO A 11 50.28 -39.62 -14.93
N HIS A 12 50.80 -38.81 -15.83
CA HIS A 12 51.52 -37.58 -15.45
C HIS A 12 50.92 -36.27 -15.96
N ARG A 13 49.63 -36.23 -16.37
CA ARG A 13 49.04 -34.96 -16.88
C ARG A 13 47.68 -34.57 -16.35
N GLU A 14 47.04 -35.30 -15.48
CA GLU A 14 45.65 -35.05 -15.09
C GLU A 14 45.50 -34.05 -13.91
N ARG A 15 46.53 -33.86 -13.10
CA ARG A 15 46.46 -33.00 -11.91
C ARG A 15 46.28 -31.50 -12.24
N GLY A 16 46.86 -31.01 -13.33
CA GLY A 16 46.71 -29.61 -13.77
C GLY A 16 45.33 -29.32 -14.38
N ALA A 17 44.79 -30.30 -15.14
CA ALA A 17 43.45 -30.16 -15.71
C ALA A 17 42.34 -30.12 -14.65
N ALA A 18 42.44 -30.95 -13.60
CA ALA A 18 41.48 -30.95 -12.49
C ALA A 18 41.46 -29.60 -11.73
N LEU A 19 42.62 -29.00 -11.53
CA LEU A 19 42.72 -27.68 -10.89
C LEU A 19 42.09 -26.59 -11.75
N ALA A 20 42.31 -26.60 -13.06
CA ALA A 20 41.73 -25.64 -13.99
C ALA A 20 40.18 -25.77 -14.05
N VAL A 21 39.66 -27.00 -14.12
CA VAL A 21 38.22 -27.26 -14.08
C VAL A 21 37.63 -26.83 -12.76
N GLY A 22 38.29 -27.09 -11.63
CA GLY A 22 37.85 -26.64 -10.30
C GLY A 22 37.76 -25.11 -10.19
N LEU A 23 38.74 -24.38 -10.75
CA LEU A 23 38.73 -22.92 -10.80
C LEU A 23 37.56 -22.36 -11.65
N ILE A 24 37.32 -22.97 -12.82
CA ILE A 24 36.22 -22.58 -13.70
C ILE A 24 34.86 -22.81 -13.01
N LEU A 25 34.68 -23.98 -12.36
CA LEU A 25 33.48 -24.29 -11.61
C LEU A 25 33.25 -23.33 -10.46
N LEU A 26 34.30 -23.00 -9.70
CA LEU A 26 34.20 -22.00 -8.62
C LEU A 26 33.82 -20.64 -9.17
N LEU A 27 34.39 -20.22 -10.29
CA LEU A 27 34.06 -18.94 -10.94
C LEU A 27 32.59 -18.90 -11.39
N VAL A 28 32.11 -19.97 -12.03
CA VAL A 28 30.70 -20.06 -12.45
C VAL A 28 29.76 -20.03 -11.25
N LEU A 29 30.07 -20.80 -10.19
CA LEU A 29 29.24 -20.80 -8.96
C LEU A 29 29.24 -19.45 -8.27
N THR A 30 30.35 -18.72 -8.24
CA THR A 30 30.39 -17.38 -7.65
C THR A 30 29.55 -16.36 -8.43
N ILE A 31 29.59 -16.41 -9.77
CA ILE A 31 28.76 -15.54 -10.61
C ILE A 31 27.27 -15.83 -10.39
N LEU A 32 26.87 -17.11 -10.35
CA LEU A 32 25.49 -17.52 -10.09
C LEU A 32 25.03 -17.08 -8.70
N ALA A 33 25.88 -17.19 -7.68
CA ALA A 33 25.57 -16.76 -6.33
C ALA A 33 25.32 -15.25 -6.25
N ILE A 34 26.17 -14.44 -6.89
CA ILE A 34 26.01 -12.97 -6.93
C ILE A 34 24.73 -12.58 -7.68
N ALA A 35 24.41 -13.23 -8.80
CA ALA A 35 23.21 -12.98 -9.55
C ALA A 35 21.94 -13.22 -8.71
N ASN A 36 21.87 -14.31 -7.96
CA ASN A 36 20.76 -14.64 -7.08
C ASN A 36 20.61 -13.63 -5.92
N LEU A 37 21.70 -13.17 -5.33
CA LEU A 37 21.65 -12.14 -4.27
C LEU A 37 21.09 -10.80 -4.78
N SER A 38 21.45 -10.41 -6.00
CA SER A 38 20.93 -9.18 -6.61
C SER A 38 19.41 -9.23 -6.81
N THR A 39 18.89 -10.36 -7.28
CA THR A 39 17.43 -10.55 -7.46
C THR A 39 16.71 -10.52 -6.12
N SER A 40 17.23 -11.22 -5.10
CA SER A 40 16.61 -11.24 -3.76
C SER A 40 16.53 -9.86 -3.11
N THR A 41 17.52 -8.98 -3.29
CA THR A 41 17.47 -7.62 -2.75
C THR A 41 16.44 -6.75 -3.45
N LEU A 42 16.23 -6.94 -4.75
CA LEU A 42 15.17 -6.25 -5.49
C LEU A 42 13.79 -6.70 -5.02
N ASP A 43 13.57 -7.99 -4.85
CA ASP A 43 12.31 -8.53 -4.35
C ASP A 43 11.95 -7.98 -2.97
N LEU A 44 12.92 -7.88 -2.06
CA LEU A 44 12.72 -7.28 -0.73
C LEU A 44 12.34 -5.80 -0.81
N ARG A 45 12.96 -5.03 -1.71
CA ARG A 45 12.61 -3.61 -1.91
C ARG A 45 11.22 -3.45 -2.50
N MET A 46 10.85 -4.30 -3.46
CA MET A 46 9.50 -4.30 -4.04
C MET A 46 8.45 -4.65 -3.00
N ALA A 47 8.69 -5.67 -2.17
CA ALA A 47 7.80 -6.04 -1.07
C ALA A 47 7.66 -4.92 -0.02
N ALA A 48 8.76 -4.27 0.35
CA ALA A 48 8.73 -3.13 1.27
C ALA A 48 7.93 -1.96 0.71
N ASN A 49 8.12 -1.61 -0.57
CA ASN A 49 7.36 -0.55 -1.21
C ASN A 49 5.86 -0.86 -1.30
N ALA A 50 5.50 -2.12 -1.60
CA ALA A 50 4.11 -2.57 -1.59
C ALA A 50 3.49 -2.45 -0.19
N MET A 51 4.22 -2.83 0.86
CA MET A 51 3.78 -2.67 2.24
C MET A 51 3.54 -1.20 2.62
N PHE A 52 4.45 -0.30 2.25
CA PHE A 52 4.27 1.14 2.52
C PHE A 52 3.06 1.73 1.78
N THR A 53 2.80 1.28 0.55
CA THR A 53 1.61 1.70 -0.19
C THR A 53 0.33 1.21 0.48
N THR A 54 0.30 -0.04 0.94
CA THR A 54 -0.83 -0.61 1.68
C THR A 54 -1.07 0.15 2.98
N ASN A 55 -0.03 0.43 3.76
CA ASN A 55 -0.14 1.19 5.00
C ASN A 55 -0.68 2.61 4.76
N ALA A 56 -0.21 3.30 3.71
CA ALA A 56 -0.73 4.61 3.34
C ALA A 56 -2.22 4.54 2.96
N PHE A 57 -2.64 3.49 2.25
CA PHE A 57 -4.04 3.25 1.92
C PHE A 57 -4.88 3.00 3.18
N GLU A 58 -4.43 2.14 4.08
CA GLU A 58 -5.12 1.87 5.36
C GLU A 58 -5.26 3.13 6.21
N ALA A 59 -4.22 3.96 6.26
CA ALA A 59 -4.27 5.26 6.94
C ALA A 59 -5.31 6.19 6.30
N THR A 60 -5.41 6.19 4.97
CA THR A 60 -6.42 6.96 4.22
C THR A 60 -7.84 6.54 4.55
N GLU A 61 -8.12 5.24 4.51
CA GLU A 61 -9.43 4.66 4.85
C GLU A 61 -9.81 4.97 6.31
N ARG A 62 -8.86 4.83 7.22
CA ARG A 62 -9.06 5.20 8.62
C ARG A 62 -9.40 6.69 8.79
N GLY A 63 -8.77 7.56 8.01
CA GLY A 63 -9.09 8.98 8.00
C GLY A 63 -10.53 9.26 7.57
N ILE A 64 -11.04 8.55 6.56
CA ILE A 64 -12.43 8.62 6.12
C ILE A 64 -13.38 8.14 7.21
N ASP A 65 -13.11 6.98 7.81
CA ASP A 65 -13.94 6.43 8.88
C ASP A 65 -14.07 7.38 10.07
N ILE A 66 -12.94 7.93 10.53
CA ILE A 66 -12.93 8.87 11.64
C ILE A 66 -13.64 10.16 11.27
N ALA A 67 -13.47 10.66 10.03
CA ALA A 67 -14.16 11.83 9.55
C ALA A 67 -15.68 11.67 9.64
N ILE A 68 -16.19 10.53 9.20
CA ILE A 68 -17.64 10.24 9.22
C ILE A 68 -18.16 10.05 10.65
N GLN A 69 -17.37 9.38 11.51
CA GLN A 69 -17.81 9.07 12.88
C GLN A 69 -17.74 10.27 13.85
N THR A 70 -16.73 11.11 13.68
CA THR A 70 -16.40 12.14 14.69
C THR A 70 -16.99 13.50 14.36
N ASN A 71 -17.17 13.81 13.08
CA ASN A 71 -17.65 15.15 12.70
C ASN A 71 -19.16 15.17 12.53
N VAL A 72 -19.81 16.01 13.31
CA VAL A 72 -21.22 16.35 13.08
C VAL A 72 -21.30 17.14 11.77
N PRO A 73 -22.07 16.68 10.80
CA PRO A 73 -22.23 17.37 9.53
C PRO A 73 -22.83 18.77 9.74
N ASP A 74 -22.15 19.78 9.25
CA ASP A 74 -22.55 21.18 9.36
C ASP A 74 -22.58 21.79 7.96
N THR A 75 -23.78 22.12 7.48
CA THR A 75 -24.01 22.72 6.17
C THR A 75 -23.52 24.16 6.09
N THR A 76 -23.29 24.81 7.22
CA THR A 76 -22.80 26.19 7.29
C THR A 76 -21.29 26.27 7.11
N LYS A 77 -20.58 25.17 7.39
CA LYS A 77 -19.14 25.04 7.20
C LYS A 77 -18.84 24.50 5.85
N THR A 78 -18.29 25.31 4.99
CA THR A 78 -17.89 24.93 3.63
C THR A 78 -16.79 23.88 3.62
N THR A 79 -15.91 23.88 4.62
CA THR A 79 -14.77 22.95 4.69
C THR A 79 -14.32 22.81 6.14
N VAL A 80 -14.16 21.58 6.59
CA VAL A 80 -13.50 21.24 7.86
C VAL A 80 -12.27 20.40 7.52
N THR A 81 -11.10 20.88 7.91
CA THR A 81 -9.84 20.14 7.72
C THR A 81 -9.29 19.77 9.09
N VAL A 82 -9.00 18.49 9.29
CA VAL A 82 -8.30 17.98 10.47
C VAL A 82 -6.84 17.74 10.07
N PRO A 83 -5.89 18.35 10.78
CA PRO A 83 -4.48 18.21 10.46
C PRO A 83 -4.01 16.77 10.69
N LEU A 84 -2.80 16.50 10.20
CA LEU A 84 -2.16 15.21 10.26
C LEU A 84 -2.21 14.59 11.65
N THR A 85 -2.90 13.49 11.78
CA THR A 85 -3.07 12.76 13.04
C THR A 85 -2.41 11.40 12.90
N ALA A 86 -1.57 11.01 13.86
CA ALA A 86 -0.97 9.68 13.86
C ALA A 86 -2.06 8.61 13.90
N ALA A 87 -2.00 7.67 12.98
CA ALA A 87 -2.85 6.50 13.01
C ALA A 87 -2.45 5.64 14.20
N SER A 88 -3.36 5.44 15.15
CA SER A 88 -3.08 4.69 16.37
C SER A 88 -2.68 3.25 16.04
N GLY A 89 -1.48 2.86 16.43
CA GLY A 89 -1.00 1.48 16.38
C GLY A 89 -0.07 1.15 15.21
N THR A 90 0.28 2.09 14.36
CA THR A 90 1.15 1.88 13.21
C THR A 90 2.43 2.71 13.26
N ASN A 91 3.48 2.21 12.68
CA ASN A 91 4.86 2.71 12.73
C ASN A 91 5.07 4.11 12.08
N GLY A 92 4.38 5.14 12.57
CA GLY A 92 4.51 6.49 12.07
C GLY A 92 3.57 6.83 10.91
N ASP A 93 2.58 5.96 10.64
CA ASP A 93 1.54 6.25 9.66
C ASP A 93 0.60 7.33 10.18
N ALA A 94 0.16 8.20 9.30
CA ALA A 94 -0.63 9.37 9.66
C ALA A 94 -1.66 9.67 8.57
N TYR A 95 -2.73 10.37 8.93
CA TYR A 95 -3.74 10.80 7.98
C TYR A 95 -4.15 12.25 8.21
N THR A 96 -4.61 12.88 7.13
CA THR A 96 -5.27 14.19 7.12
C THR A 96 -6.59 14.04 6.38
N TYR A 97 -7.67 14.58 6.88
CA TYR A 97 -8.93 14.58 6.14
C TYR A 97 -9.58 15.96 6.06
N THR A 98 -10.39 16.12 5.04
CA THR A 98 -11.18 17.33 4.79
C THR A 98 -12.61 16.91 4.49
N ILE A 99 -13.57 17.50 5.20
CA ILE A 99 -15.01 17.34 4.93
C ILE A 99 -15.50 18.61 4.28
N ARG A 100 -16.25 18.46 3.21
CA ARG A 100 -16.83 19.57 2.46
C ARG A 100 -18.31 19.31 2.21
N PHE A 101 -19.16 20.30 2.45
CA PHE A 101 -20.54 20.27 1.96
C PHE A 101 -20.53 20.32 0.42
N ASN A 102 -21.18 19.35 -0.23
CA ASN A 102 -21.23 19.28 -1.68
C ASN A 102 -22.37 20.16 -2.20
N ALA A 103 -22.07 21.42 -2.49
CA ALA A 103 -23.06 22.38 -2.97
C ALA A 103 -23.61 22.04 -4.39
N ALA A 104 -22.91 21.20 -5.16
CA ALA A 104 -23.34 20.81 -6.49
C ALA A 104 -24.50 19.80 -6.45
N ASN A 105 -24.45 18.82 -5.54
CA ASN A 105 -25.56 17.90 -5.26
C ASN A 105 -26.53 18.47 -4.24
N GLY A 106 -26.08 19.44 -3.45
CA GLY A 106 -26.85 20.26 -2.53
C GLY A 106 -27.70 19.47 -1.56
N VAL A 107 -28.94 19.91 -1.48
CA VAL A 107 -30.00 19.31 -0.66
C VAL A 107 -30.97 18.61 -1.62
N THR A 108 -31.09 17.30 -1.48
CA THR A 108 -31.98 16.49 -2.32
C THR A 108 -33.10 15.85 -1.49
N ALA A 109 -34.16 15.42 -2.16
CA ALA A 109 -35.15 14.57 -1.50
C ALA A 109 -34.53 13.25 -1.09
N VAL A 110 -34.95 12.71 0.06
CA VAL A 110 -34.45 11.41 0.52
C VAL A 110 -34.77 10.32 -0.49
N PRO A 111 -33.79 9.51 -0.95
CA PRO A 111 -33.98 8.54 -2.03
C PRO A 111 -35.06 7.46 -1.77
N SER A 112 -35.33 7.13 -0.51
CA SER A 112 -36.40 6.21 -0.15
C SER A 112 -37.56 6.98 0.46
N GLY A 113 -38.69 7.07 -0.23
CA GLY A 113 -39.88 7.84 0.15
C GLY A 113 -40.60 7.38 1.41
N GLY A 114 -39.90 7.15 2.52
CA GLY A 114 -40.41 6.63 3.76
C GLY A 114 -40.20 7.51 5.00
N PHE A 115 -39.49 8.61 4.87
CA PHE A 115 -39.24 9.51 6.01
C PHE A 115 -40.18 10.70 6.00
N SER A 116 -41.39 10.50 6.54
CA SER A 116 -42.33 11.60 6.86
C SER A 116 -42.79 11.42 8.31
N LEU A 117 -42.43 12.35 9.17
CA LEU A 117 -42.91 12.42 10.55
C LEU A 117 -44.18 13.31 10.62
N GLY A 118 -45.29 12.80 10.07
CA GLY A 118 -46.58 13.49 10.16
C GLY A 118 -46.67 14.75 9.27
N SER A 119 -47.83 15.43 9.33
CA SER A 119 -48.11 16.55 8.43
C SER A 119 -47.18 17.74 8.67
N GLY A 120 -46.28 18.00 7.71
CA GLY A 120 -45.54 19.26 7.61
C GLY A 120 -44.03 19.22 7.83
N VAL A 121 -43.46 18.11 8.31
CA VAL A 121 -42.01 18.01 8.47
C VAL A 121 -41.44 17.10 7.37
N GLY A 122 -40.82 17.71 6.39
CA GLY A 122 -40.03 17.01 5.37
C GLY A 122 -38.63 16.70 5.87
N PHE A 123 -38.02 15.68 5.28
CA PHE A 123 -36.61 15.36 5.47
C PHE A 123 -35.87 15.53 4.16
N ASN A 124 -34.67 16.08 4.24
CA ASN A 124 -33.77 16.24 3.11
C ASN A 124 -32.49 15.46 3.34
N ALA A 125 -31.87 15.05 2.24
CA ALA A 125 -30.55 14.49 2.22
C ALA A 125 -29.54 15.59 1.93
N PHE A 126 -28.61 15.80 2.85
CA PHE A 126 -27.51 16.75 2.74
C PHE A 126 -26.25 15.99 2.33
N HIS A 127 -25.66 16.35 1.21
CA HIS A 127 -24.53 15.65 0.63
C HIS A 127 -23.21 16.27 1.08
N PHE A 128 -22.27 15.40 1.46
CA PHE A 128 -20.92 15.76 1.89
C PHE A 128 -19.89 14.91 1.16
N ASP A 129 -18.72 15.49 0.90
CA ASP A 129 -17.55 14.81 0.38
C ASP A 129 -16.46 14.81 1.45
N VAL A 130 -15.92 13.65 1.74
CA VAL A 130 -14.71 13.46 2.57
C VAL A 130 -13.56 13.13 1.67
N SER A 131 -12.49 13.90 1.74
CA SER A 131 -11.21 13.58 1.12
C SER A 131 -10.18 13.32 2.21
N SER A 132 -9.58 12.16 2.22
CA SER A 132 -8.53 11.78 3.16
C SER A 132 -7.23 11.48 2.43
N THR A 133 -6.13 11.90 3.02
CA THR A 133 -4.77 11.59 2.56
C THR A 133 -4.03 10.89 3.68
N GLY A 134 -3.65 9.65 3.44
CA GLY A 134 -2.82 8.84 4.32
C GLY A 134 -1.35 8.93 3.90
N ALA A 135 -0.48 8.96 4.88
CA ALA A 135 0.97 8.94 4.71
C ALA A 135 1.58 7.80 5.52
N ALA A 136 2.51 7.08 4.94
CA ALA A 136 3.26 6.01 5.58
C ALA A 136 4.77 6.27 5.46
N ALA A 137 5.57 5.37 6.04
CA ALA A 137 7.02 5.42 5.93
C ALA A 137 7.48 5.50 4.46
N SER A 138 8.72 5.94 4.24
CA SER A 138 9.30 6.12 2.89
C SER A 138 8.55 7.11 1.98
N SER A 139 7.85 8.09 2.57
CA SER A 139 7.08 9.11 1.85
C SER A 139 5.97 8.55 0.93
N SER A 140 5.49 7.34 1.21
CA SER A 140 4.34 6.77 0.51
C SER A 140 3.07 7.51 0.95
N THR A 141 2.29 7.99 -0.02
CA THR A 141 1.04 8.71 0.23
C THR A 141 -0.06 8.19 -0.68
N THR A 142 -1.28 8.15 -0.14
CA THR A 142 -2.48 7.78 -0.89
C THR A 142 -3.59 8.76 -0.55
N THR A 143 -4.42 9.10 -1.52
CA THR A 143 -5.59 9.96 -1.30
C THR A 143 -6.83 9.27 -1.82
N ALA A 144 -7.88 9.25 -1.02
CA ALA A 144 -9.19 8.75 -1.40
C ALA A 144 -10.26 9.78 -1.05
N THR A 145 -11.36 9.75 -1.81
CA THR A 145 -12.51 10.61 -1.61
C THR A 145 -13.77 9.77 -1.58
N GLN A 146 -14.62 10.01 -0.59
CA GLN A 146 -15.89 9.34 -0.43
C GLN A 146 -17.00 10.37 -0.24
N SER A 147 -18.09 10.18 -0.98
CA SER A 147 -19.31 10.98 -0.79
C SER A 147 -20.30 10.23 0.11
N TYR A 148 -20.96 10.95 0.98
CA TYR A 148 -22.03 10.42 1.82
C TYR A 148 -23.13 11.46 1.99
N TYR A 149 -24.29 11.04 2.47
CA TYR A 149 -25.37 11.97 2.80
C TYR A 149 -25.87 11.75 4.22
N VAL A 150 -26.37 12.80 4.79
CA VAL A 150 -27.03 12.80 6.11
C VAL A 150 -28.45 13.27 5.94
N VAL A 151 -29.37 12.53 6.53
CA VAL A 151 -30.78 12.89 6.52
C VAL A 151 -31.06 13.83 7.70
N GLY A 152 -31.59 14.99 7.40
CA GLY A 152 -31.98 16.01 8.41
C GLY A 152 -33.31 16.65 8.08
N PRO A 153 -33.91 17.40 9.04
CA PRO A 153 -35.15 18.10 8.79
C PRO A 153 -34.98 19.15 7.68
N SER A 154 -35.98 19.26 6.82
CA SER A 154 -36.09 20.40 5.91
C SER A 154 -36.46 21.62 6.72
N GLY A 155 -35.51 22.57 6.87
CA GLY A 155 -35.79 23.86 7.52
C GLY A 155 -36.80 24.69 6.74
#